data_1c1ab509cc49e592db217694ea1113e6
#
_entry.id   1c1ab509cc49e592db217694ea1113e6
#
_cell.length_a   1.000
_cell.length_b   1.000
_cell.length_c   1.000
_cell.angle_alpha   90.00
_cell.angle_beta   90.00
_cell.angle_gamma   90.00
#
_symmetry.space_group_name_H-M   'P 1'
#
loop_
_entity.id
_entity.type
_entity.pdbx_description
1 polymer ?
#
loop_
_entity_poly.entity_id
_entity_poly.type
_entity_poly.pdbx_seq_one_letter_code
_entity_poly.pdbx_strand_id
1 'polypeptide(L)'
;VDAPLRIDRGTWETLVAHAESDFPFEVCGLLGIEADGTIRHFPIDNAERSMTYYVMDAKQMLTAMREIEDDELELVIYHSHTHTQAHPSATDIRLAAYPEATYAIVTLQDRDAPDIRAFRIRDGEVT
;
A
#
# COMPACT_ATOMS: atom_id res chain seq x y z
N VAL A 1 17.96 7.85 -9.01
CA VAL A 1 17.41 7.81 -7.65
C VAL A 1 15.94 8.17 -7.71
N ASP A 2 15.11 7.30 -7.15
CA ASP A 2 13.67 7.54 -7.10
C ASP A 2 13.35 8.67 -6.12
N ALA A 3 12.39 9.51 -6.47
CA ALA A 3 11.90 10.54 -5.57
C ALA A 3 11.16 9.88 -4.39
N PRO A 4 11.26 10.45 -3.17
CA PRO A 4 10.51 9.92 -2.04
C PRO A 4 9.01 10.13 -2.25
N LEU A 5 8.21 9.20 -1.72
CA LEU A 5 6.77 9.32 -1.72
C LEU A 5 6.35 10.49 -0.81
N ARG A 6 5.44 11.32 -1.31
CA ARG A 6 4.84 12.40 -0.54
C ARG A 6 3.34 12.17 -0.42
N ILE A 7 2.84 12.14 0.81
CA ILE A 7 1.41 12.06 1.07
C ILE A 7 1.02 13.17 2.04
N ASP A 8 -0.20 13.68 1.87
CA ASP A 8 -0.72 14.67 2.79
C ASP A 8 -1.23 14.01 4.09
N ARG A 9 -1.50 14.85 5.10
CA ARG A 9 -1.97 14.33 6.39
C ARG A 9 -3.33 13.62 6.26
N GLY A 10 -4.21 14.11 5.41
CA GLY A 10 -5.51 13.48 5.18
C GLY A 10 -5.36 12.05 4.64
N THR A 11 -4.44 11.85 3.69
CA THR A 11 -4.15 10.52 3.17
C THR A 11 -3.54 9.63 4.26
N TRP A 12 -2.58 10.15 5.05
CA TRP A 12 -2.03 9.44 6.19
C TRP A 12 -3.13 8.94 7.12
N GLU A 13 -4.02 9.83 7.53
CA GLU A 13 -5.11 9.49 8.45
C GLU A 13 -6.04 8.45 7.83
N THR A 14 -6.34 8.55 6.54
CA THR A 14 -7.17 7.58 5.82
C THR A 14 -6.54 6.20 5.80
N LEU A 15 -5.24 6.11 5.52
CA LEU A 15 -4.54 4.82 5.49
C LEU A 15 -4.47 4.19 6.88
N VAL A 16 -4.18 4.99 7.91
CA VAL A 16 -4.15 4.50 9.29
C VAL A 16 -5.54 4.02 9.72
N ALA A 17 -6.59 4.79 9.39
CA ALA A 17 -7.97 4.40 9.71
C ALA A 17 -8.35 3.08 9.01
N HIS A 18 -7.95 2.91 7.75
CA HIS A 18 -8.20 1.67 7.01
C HIS A 18 -7.51 0.49 7.71
N ALA A 19 -6.23 0.66 8.08
CA ALA A 19 -5.48 -0.38 8.79
C ALA A 19 -6.14 -0.74 10.13
N GLU A 20 -6.58 0.25 10.90
CA GLU A 20 -7.26 0.03 12.18
C GLU A 20 -8.61 -0.67 12.00
N SER A 21 -9.33 -0.38 10.92
CA SER A 21 -10.70 -0.85 10.72
C SER A 21 -10.81 -2.38 10.63
N ASP A 22 -9.76 -3.06 10.17
CA ASP A 22 -9.79 -4.52 9.99
C ASP A 22 -8.74 -5.24 10.86
N PHE A 23 -8.11 -4.52 11.78
CA PHE A 23 -7.16 -5.13 12.72
C PHE A 23 -7.83 -6.32 13.44
N PRO A 24 -7.20 -7.49 13.55
CA PRO A 24 -5.78 -7.80 13.32
C PRO A 24 -5.42 -8.33 11.92
N PHE A 25 -6.29 -8.16 10.94
CA PHE A 25 -6.03 -8.60 9.58
C PHE A 25 -5.34 -7.50 8.79
N GLU A 26 -4.47 -7.89 7.84
CA GLU A 26 -3.85 -6.94 6.94
C GLU A 26 -4.88 -6.35 5.99
N VAL A 27 -4.79 -5.04 5.78
CA VAL A 27 -5.56 -4.36 4.72
C VAL A 27 -4.65 -4.08 3.54
N CYS A 28 -5.25 -3.80 2.39
CA CYS A 28 -4.51 -3.46 1.18
C CYS A 28 -5.29 -2.47 0.33
N GLY A 29 -4.61 -1.87 -0.62
CA GLY A 29 -5.24 -0.95 -1.55
C GLY A 29 -4.23 -0.29 -2.47
N LEU A 30 -4.73 0.63 -3.28
CA LEU A 30 -3.92 1.40 -4.20
C LEU A 30 -4.10 2.89 -3.92
N LEU A 31 -3.07 3.66 -4.24
CA LEU A 31 -3.17 5.10 -4.38
C LEU A 31 -2.79 5.46 -5.82
N GLY A 32 -3.50 6.42 -6.38
CA GLY A 32 -3.13 7.04 -7.65
C GLY A 32 -2.79 8.49 -7.40
N ILE A 33 -1.60 8.93 -7.81
CA ILE A 33 -1.16 10.30 -7.57
C ILE A 33 -1.21 11.07 -8.88
N GLU A 34 -1.99 12.17 -8.90
CA GLU A 34 -2.10 13.05 -10.04
C GLU A 34 -0.84 13.91 -10.18
N ALA A 35 -0.65 14.50 -11.37
CA ALA A 35 0.53 15.32 -11.64
C ALA A 35 0.69 16.50 -10.67
N ASP A 36 -0.42 17.03 -10.13
CA ASP A 36 -0.39 18.12 -9.17
C ASP A 36 -0.20 17.66 -7.71
N GLY A 37 -0.07 16.34 -7.50
CA GLY A 37 0.09 15.76 -6.17
C GLY A 37 -1.19 15.30 -5.50
N THR A 38 -2.36 15.54 -6.11
CA THR A 38 -3.64 15.07 -5.58
C THR A 38 -3.65 13.55 -5.53
N ILE A 39 -4.12 12.96 -4.43
CA ILE A 39 -4.12 11.51 -4.23
C ILE A 39 -5.53 10.97 -4.27
N ARG A 40 -5.74 9.94 -5.09
CA ARG A 40 -6.98 9.16 -5.12
C ARG A 40 -6.75 7.86 -4.38
N HIS A 41 -7.67 7.49 -3.50
CA HIS A 41 -7.57 6.30 -2.66
C HIS A 41 -8.51 5.21 -3.16
N PHE A 42 -7.94 4.01 -3.35
CA PHE A 42 -8.68 2.82 -3.80
C PHE A 42 -8.49 1.70 -2.78
N PRO A 43 -9.30 1.65 -1.70
CA PRO A 43 -9.23 0.52 -0.77
C PRO A 43 -9.68 -0.76 -1.47
N ILE A 44 -8.97 -1.85 -1.22
CA ILE A 44 -9.26 -3.13 -1.86
C ILE A 44 -9.36 -4.20 -0.78
N ASP A 45 -10.32 -5.11 -0.92
CA ASP A 45 -10.49 -6.19 0.04
C ASP A 45 -9.30 -7.14 -0.02
N ASN A 46 -8.85 -7.58 1.16
CA ASN A 46 -7.90 -8.67 1.26
C ASN A 46 -8.69 -9.97 1.17
N ALA A 47 -8.59 -10.64 0.01
CA ALA A 47 -9.35 -11.85 -0.27
C ALA A 47 -9.02 -12.99 0.68
N GLU A 48 -7.83 -12.99 1.28
CA GLU A 48 -7.38 -14.05 2.19
C GLU A 48 -7.64 -13.74 3.66
N ARG A 49 -7.96 -12.49 4.01
CA ARG A 49 -8.17 -12.06 5.40
C ARG A 49 -7.10 -12.62 6.34
N SER A 50 -5.84 -12.42 5.98
CA SER A 50 -4.71 -12.93 6.75
C SER A 50 -4.13 -11.84 7.66
N MET A 51 -3.53 -12.28 8.78
CA MET A 51 -2.79 -11.41 9.69
C MET A 51 -1.35 -11.18 9.23
N THR A 52 -0.87 -11.91 8.22
CA THR A 52 0.55 -11.93 7.86
C THR A 52 0.82 -11.69 6.37
N TYR A 53 -0.20 -11.67 5.54
CA TYR A 53 -0.05 -11.36 4.11
C TYR A 53 -1.38 -10.89 3.54
N TYR A 54 -1.36 -10.45 2.29
CA TYR A 54 -2.57 -10.00 1.61
C TYR A 54 -2.61 -10.52 0.17
N VAL A 55 -3.83 -10.73 -0.31
CA VAL A 55 -4.11 -10.98 -1.72
C VAL A 55 -5.27 -10.06 -2.10
N MET A 56 -5.03 -9.13 -3.01
CA MET A 56 -6.06 -8.18 -3.42
C MET A 56 -7.17 -8.87 -4.18
N ASP A 57 -8.41 -8.49 -3.87
CA ASP A 57 -9.55 -8.91 -4.67
C ASP A 57 -9.29 -8.53 -6.13
N ALA A 58 -9.30 -9.53 -7.03
CA ALA A 58 -8.86 -9.34 -8.41
C ALA A 58 -9.73 -8.36 -9.18
N LYS A 59 -11.04 -8.39 -8.97
CA LYS A 59 -11.97 -7.50 -9.68
C LYS A 59 -11.81 -6.06 -9.22
N GLN A 60 -11.71 -5.84 -7.92
CA GLN A 60 -11.51 -4.51 -7.36
C GLN A 60 -10.17 -3.92 -7.82
N MET A 61 -9.11 -4.74 -7.79
CA MET A 61 -7.79 -4.33 -8.25
C MET A 61 -7.81 -3.93 -9.72
N LEU A 62 -8.44 -4.74 -10.57
CA LEU A 62 -8.53 -4.45 -12.00
C LEU A 62 -9.23 -3.13 -12.26
N THR A 63 -10.34 -2.87 -11.58
CA THR A 63 -11.10 -1.62 -11.73
C THR A 63 -10.25 -0.42 -11.34
N ALA A 64 -9.56 -0.50 -10.21
CA ALA A 64 -8.69 0.58 -9.74
C ALA A 64 -7.49 0.80 -10.67
N MET A 65 -6.85 -0.28 -11.12
CA MET A 65 -5.71 -0.19 -12.03
C MET A 65 -6.08 0.45 -13.36
N ARG A 66 -7.28 0.18 -13.87
CA ARG A 66 -7.76 0.81 -15.11
C ARG A 66 -7.88 2.32 -14.96
N GLU A 67 -8.43 2.79 -13.86
CA GLU A 67 -8.53 4.22 -13.61
C GLU A 67 -7.16 4.87 -13.50
N ILE A 68 -6.24 4.22 -12.78
CA ILE A 68 -4.86 4.70 -12.61
C ILE A 68 -4.16 4.81 -13.97
N GLU A 69 -4.31 3.78 -14.83
CA GLU A 69 -3.70 3.79 -16.16
C GLU A 69 -4.35 4.81 -17.08
N ASP A 70 -5.69 4.86 -17.12
CA ASP A 70 -6.42 5.75 -18.01
C ASP A 70 -6.13 7.23 -17.70
N ASP A 71 -6.00 7.57 -16.44
CA ASP A 71 -5.73 8.95 -16.00
C ASP A 71 -4.24 9.22 -15.78
N GLU A 72 -3.38 8.27 -16.15
CA GLU A 72 -1.92 8.38 -16.06
C GLU A 72 -1.44 8.77 -14.66
N LEU A 73 -2.00 8.13 -13.63
CA LEU A 73 -1.64 8.39 -12.24
C LEU A 73 -0.40 7.59 -11.85
N GLU A 74 0.39 8.14 -10.92
CA GLU A 74 1.49 7.41 -10.31
C GLU A 74 0.92 6.34 -9.38
N LEU A 75 1.38 5.10 -9.51
CA LEU A 75 0.86 3.96 -8.75
C LEU A 75 1.59 3.77 -7.43
N VAL A 76 0.82 3.70 -6.36
CA VAL A 76 1.29 3.26 -5.04
C VAL A 76 0.45 2.06 -4.63
N ILE A 77 1.12 0.98 -4.22
CA ILE A 77 0.48 -0.21 -3.68
C ILE A 77 0.73 -0.21 -2.18
N TYR A 78 -0.32 -0.27 -1.37
CA TYR A 78 -0.13 -0.25 0.08
C TYR A 78 -0.77 -1.47 0.75
N HIS A 79 -0.20 -1.82 1.90
CA HIS A 79 -0.81 -2.79 2.79
C HIS A 79 -0.39 -2.48 4.22
N SER A 80 -1.04 -3.10 5.19
CA SER A 80 -0.70 -2.93 6.59
C SER A 80 0.07 -4.13 7.13
N HIS A 81 0.99 -3.86 8.05
CA HIS A 81 1.55 -4.85 8.95
C HIS A 81 0.91 -4.64 10.31
N THR A 82 0.38 -5.70 10.91
CA THR A 82 -0.36 -5.58 12.16
C THR A 82 0.54 -5.71 13.39
N HIS A 83 1.58 -6.57 13.31
CA HIS A 83 2.44 -6.89 14.46
C HIS A 83 3.93 -6.75 14.17
N THR A 84 4.31 -6.35 12.95
CA THR A 84 5.71 -6.19 12.55
C THR A 84 5.98 -4.78 12.07
N GLN A 85 7.26 -4.43 11.99
CA GLN A 85 7.69 -3.11 11.53
C GLN A 85 7.30 -2.85 10.07
N ALA A 86 7.31 -1.58 9.68
CA ALA A 86 7.02 -1.15 8.30
C ALA A 86 8.23 -1.43 7.39
N HIS A 87 8.45 -2.70 7.10
CA HIS A 87 9.49 -3.17 6.19
C HIS A 87 8.96 -4.39 5.43
N PRO A 88 9.22 -4.51 4.12
CA PRO A 88 8.70 -5.65 3.36
C PRO A 88 9.14 -6.98 3.96
N SER A 89 8.18 -7.89 4.13
CA SER A 89 8.47 -9.26 4.55
C SER A 89 9.04 -10.07 3.37
N ALA A 90 9.56 -11.27 3.65
CA ALA A 90 10.00 -12.16 2.57
C ALA A 90 8.86 -12.47 1.60
N THR A 91 7.64 -12.64 2.10
CA THR A 91 6.46 -12.85 1.27
C THR A 91 6.14 -11.61 0.43
N ASP A 92 6.20 -10.41 1.03
CA ASP A 92 5.97 -9.16 0.30
C ASP A 92 6.95 -9.03 -0.88
N ILE A 93 8.23 -9.31 -0.64
CA ILE A 93 9.26 -9.22 -1.68
C ILE A 93 9.00 -10.24 -2.79
N ARG A 94 8.68 -11.48 -2.41
CA ARG A 94 8.44 -12.56 -3.37
C ARG A 94 7.24 -12.27 -4.26
N LEU A 95 6.19 -11.67 -3.72
CA LEU A 95 4.95 -11.41 -4.45
C LEU A 95 4.91 -10.06 -5.14
N ALA A 96 5.92 -9.21 -4.96
CA ALA A 96 5.97 -7.91 -5.59
C ALA A 96 6.14 -8.05 -7.11
N ALA A 97 5.14 -7.56 -7.87
CA ALA A 97 5.08 -7.77 -9.31
C ALA A 97 5.13 -6.45 -10.11
N TYR A 98 5.23 -5.32 -9.45
CA TYR A 98 5.16 -4.00 -10.11
C TYR A 98 6.41 -3.17 -9.81
N PRO A 99 7.49 -3.35 -10.61
CA PRO A 99 8.76 -2.65 -10.34
C PRO A 99 8.66 -1.12 -10.47
N GLU A 100 7.66 -0.62 -11.20
CA GLU A 100 7.43 0.82 -11.37
C GLU A 100 6.66 1.44 -10.21
N ALA A 101 6.03 0.64 -9.37
CA ALA A 101 5.20 1.12 -8.27
C ALA A 101 6.03 1.45 -7.02
N THR A 102 5.51 2.35 -6.19
CA THR A 102 5.97 2.52 -4.83
C THR A 102 5.14 1.60 -3.94
N TYR A 103 5.80 0.87 -3.05
CA TYR A 103 5.13 0.02 -2.06
C TYR A 103 5.15 0.73 -0.72
N ALA A 104 3.98 1.01 -0.18
CA ALA A 104 3.83 1.67 1.11
C ALA A 104 3.31 0.67 2.14
N ILE A 105 3.90 0.68 3.33
CA ILE A 105 3.51 -0.21 4.42
C ILE A 105 3.09 0.64 5.61
N VAL A 106 1.86 0.42 6.06
CA VAL A 106 1.31 1.04 7.26
C VAL A 106 1.48 0.05 8.40
N THR A 107 2.24 0.40 9.44
CA THR A 107 2.38 -0.51 10.57
C THR A 107 1.58 -0.05 11.78
N LEU A 108 0.90 -1.02 12.40
CA LEU A 108 0.23 -0.89 13.68
C LEU A 108 0.98 -1.65 14.78
N GLN A 109 2.28 -1.93 14.57
CA GLN A 109 3.09 -2.61 15.58
C GLN A 109 3.04 -1.87 16.93
N ASP A 110 3.08 -0.53 16.87
CA ASP A 110 2.74 0.33 18.00
C ASP A 110 1.47 1.09 17.61
N ARG A 111 0.33 0.67 18.14
CA ARG A 111 -0.95 1.26 17.78
C ARG A 111 -1.11 2.70 18.24
N ASP A 112 -0.34 3.11 19.25
CA ASP A 112 -0.33 4.50 19.72
C ASP A 112 0.54 5.40 18.84
N ALA A 113 1.42 4.80 18.03
CA ALA A 113 2.32 5.53 17.13
C ALA A 113 2.42 4.82 15.78
N PRO A 114 1.31 4.77 14.99
CA PRO A 114 1.35 4.15 13.66
C PRO A 114 2.37 4.86 12.77
N ASP A 115 2.98 4.09 11.85
CA ASP A 115 3.99 4.61 10.94
C ASP A 115 3.70 4.14 9.52
N ILE A 116 4.15 4.90 8.53
CA ILE A 116 4.05 4.54 7.12
C ILE A 116 5.42 4.74 6.50
N ARG A 117 5.92 3.69 5.82
CA ARG A 117 7.18 3.75 5.10
C ARG A 117 6.99 3.27 3.68
N ALA A 118 7.78 3.82 2.77
CA ALA A 118 7.66 3.52 1.35
C ALA A 118 8.96 2.92 0.80
N PHE A 119 8.80 2.00 -0.15
CA PHE A 119 9.89 1.23 -0.72
C PHE A 119 9.70 1.03 -2.21
N ARG A 120 10.80 0.78 -2.92
CA ARG A 120 10.78 0.18 -4.25
C ARG A 120 11.18 -1.28 -4.11
N ILE A 121 10.50 -2.17 -4.81
CA ILE A 121 10.83 -3.60 -4.82
C ILE A 121 11.00 -4.02 -6.26
N ARG A 122 12.26 -4.28 -6.67
CA ARG A 122 12.61 -4.62 -8.04
C ARG A 122 13.53 -5.83 -8.05
N ASP A 123 13.13 -6.88 -8.74
CA ASP A 123 13.92 -8.13 -8.86
C ASP A 123 14.37 -8.67 -7.49
N GLY A 124 13.49 -8.61 -6.50
CA GLY A 124 13.78 -9.08 -5.15
C GLY A 124 14.61 -8.11 -4.30
N GLU A 125 14.96 -6.95 -4.83
CA GLU A 125 15.73 -5.95 -4.10
C GLU A 125 14.83 -4.82 -3.60
N VAL A 126 15.02 -4.44 -2.34
CA VAL A 126 14.27 -3.38 -1.66
C VAL A 126 15.14 -2.14 -1.54
N THR A 127 14.59 -1.00 -1.95
CA THR A 127 15.29 0.29 -1.79
C THR A 127 14.41 1.35 -1.13
#